data_86a0fed589fee68e1a274e909b7c501b
#
_entry.id   86a0fed589fee68e1a274e909b7c501b
#
_cell.length_a   1.000
_cell.length_b   1.000
_cell.length_c   1.000
_cell.angle_alpha   90.00
_cell.angle_beta   90.00
_cell.angle_gamma   90.00
#
_symmetry.space_group_name_H-M   'P 1'
#
loop_
_entity.id
_entity.type
_entity.pdbx_description
1 polymer ?
#
loop_
_entity_poly.entity_id
_entity_poly.type
_entity_poly.pdbx_seq_one_letter_code
_entity_poly.pdbx_strand_id
1 'polypeptide(L)'
;NARVNLVFYFLTLALSFFSRKIFLDCLGADFVGLTGTLQNLLGFLNLAELGIGSAIGYVLYKPLFERNQEKINEIISVMGYLYRCIGIMILSAGCVLACFLPLIFPDSTTGFDISLIYFAYFSFLVSSLIGYFINYRQNLLGADQRNYVVTAYFQSANIIKTLIQMSLAYYTHSFYLWVLIELLFGIIYSFILNWKINQTYPWLRTEVRLGKALFKKYPEVMKYTKQLFVQKISYFVQYQTAPFLIYSFVNLQIVAFYGNYTIITDKLAQFVNSFLESSQASIGNLIAEGNRTKILQLFWELLNMRYFVGGVFSFSIFILLEPFISIWLGHEYILPEIVLYLVVLNVFISYTRGGVMQFLFGYGMFSDIWAPLAEIVINLSVAIACGAKWGL
;
A
#
# COMPACT_ATOMS: atom_id res chain seq x y z
N ASN A 1 -2.85 2.88 -18.40
CA ASN A 1 -2.66 2.58 -16.96
C ASN A 1 -3.73 1.60 -16.44
N ALA A 2 -5.05 1.94 -16.53
CA ALA A 2 -6.13 1.13 -15.97
C ALA A 2 -6.18 -0.30 -16.52
N ARG A 3 -6.06 -0.49 -17.83
CA ARG A 3 -6.08 -1.84 -18.46
C ARG A 3 -4.95 -2.74 -17.95
N VAL A 4 -3.75 -2.20 -17.82
CA VAL A 4 -2.59 -2.93 -17.28
C VAL A 4 -2.85 -3.34 -15.84
N ASN A 5 -3.32 -2.40 -15.01
CA ASN A 5 -3.63 -2.68 -13.60
C ASN A 5 -4.70 -3.77 -13.47
N LEU A 6 -5.77 -3.73 -14.27
CA LEU A 6 -6.83 -4.75 -14.23
C LEU A 6 -6.35 -6.14 -14.64
N VAL A 7 -5.60 -6.24 -15.73
CA VAL A 7 -5.06 -7.53 -16.20
C VAL A 7 -4.18 -8.15 -15.12
N PHE A 8 -3.23 -7.37 -14.58
CA PHE A 8 -2.35 -7.88 -13.54
C PHE A 8 -3.08 -8.16 -12.22
N TYR A 9 -4.12 -7.39 -11.89
CA TYR A 9 -4.95 -7.66 -10.72
C TYR A 9 -5.58 -9.07 -10.78
N PHE A 10 -6.25 -9.40 -11.88
CA PHE A 10 -6.87 -10.72 -12.04
C PHE A 10 -5.85 -11.85 -12.10
N LEU A 11 -4.73 -11.65 -12.80
CA LEU A 11 -3.67 -12.65 -12.86
C LEU A 11 -3.06 -12.93 -11.48
N THR A 12 -2.75 -11.88 -10.72
CA THR A 12 -2.18 -12.03 -9.38
C THR A 12 -3.18 -12.55 -8.37
N LEU A 13 -4.47 -12.18 -8.50
CA LEU A 13 -5.54 -12.71 -7.68
C LEU A 13 -5.68 -14.22 -7.86
N ALA A 14 -5.81 -14.69 -9.11
CA ALA A 14 -5.87 -16.10 -9.42
C ALA A 14 -4.63 -16.85 -8.91
N LEU A 15 -3.43 -16.32 -9.21
CA LEU A 15 -2.18 -16.92 -8.77
C LEU A 15 -2.08 -17.02 -7.24
N SER A 16 -2.60 -16.04 -6.50
CA SER A 16 -2.56 -16.03 -5.03
C SER A 16 -3.34 -17.20 -4.41
N PHE A 17 -4.48 -17.60 -4.98
CA PHE A 17 -5.23 -18.78 -4.51
C PHE A 17 -4.44 -20.07 -4.70
N PHE A 18 -3.87 -20.27 -5.89
CA PHE A 18 -3.09 -21.47 -6.19
C PHE A 18 -1.79 -21.54 -5.39
N SER A 19 -1.04 -20.43 -5.35
CA SER A 19 0.23 -20.38 -4.61
C SER A 19 0.03 -20.59 -3.11
N ARG A 20 -1.02 -20.01 -2.52
CA ARG A 20 -1.33 -20.18 -1.10
C ARG A 20 -1.53 -21.63 -0.73
N LYS A 21 -2.30 -22.37 -1.56
CA LYS A 21 -2.53 -23.81 -1.35
C LYS A 21 -1.22 -24.59 -1.42
N ILE A 22 -0.43 -24.41 -2.49
CA ILE A 22 0.84 -25.13 -2.67
C ILE A 22 1.82 -24.82 -1.54
N PHE A 23 1.93 -23.57 -1.10
CA PHE A 23 2.82 -23.22 0.00
C PHE A 23 2.37 -23.83 1.33
N LEU A 24 1.07 -23.89 1.60
CA LEU A 24 0.53 -24.56 2.77
C LEU A 24 0.77 -26.07 2.73
N ASP A 25 0.53 -26.71 1.60
CA ASP A 25 0.68 -28.16 1.43
C ASP A 25 2.17 -28.60 1.45
N CYS A 26 3.08 -27.79 0.87
CA CYS A 26 4.49 -28.16 0.69
C CYS A 26 5.43 -27.61 1.79
N LEU A 27 5.16 -26.43 2.33
CA LEU A 27 6.01 -25.73 3.31
C LEU A 27 5.38 -25.67 4.70
N GLY A 28 4.07 -25.94 4.79
CA GLY A 28 3.33 -25.92 6.06
C GLY A 28 2.81 -24.54 6.46
N ALA A 29 1.79 -24.57 7.31
CA ALA A 29 1.13 -23.35 7.80
C ALA A 29 2.07 -22.49 8.67
N ASP A 30 2.93 -23.12 9.44
CA ASP A 30 3.85 -22.43 10.36
C ASP A 30 4.87 -21.59 9.61
N PHE A 31 5.43 -22.09 8.51
CA PHE A 31 6.35 -21.31 7.67
C PHE A 31 5.64 -20.14 6.97
N VAL A 32 4.44 -20.37 6.45
CA VAL A 32 3.63 -19.32 5.82
C VAL A 32 3.24 -18.26 6.87
N GLY A 33 2.93 -18.68 8.11
CA GLY A 33 2.68 -17.78 9.23
C GLY A 33 3.91 -16.98 9.64
N LEU A 34 5.07 -17.64 9.75
CA LEU A 34 6.35 -17.01 10.09
C LEU A 34 6.69 -15.90 9.06
N THR A 35 6.67 -16.25 7.77
CA THR A 35 7.02 -15.28 6.73
C THR A 35 6.04 -14.10 6.67
N GLY A 36 4.75 -14.36 6.84
CA GLY A 36 3.73 -13.31 6.94
C GLY A 36 3.95 -12.39 8.14
N THR A 37 4.26 -12.93 9.31
CA THR A 37 4.53 -12.16 10.52
C THR A 37 5.79 -11.31 10.36
N LEU A 38 6.87 -11.87 9.80
CA LEU A 38 8.11 -11.11 9.52
C LEU A 38 7.85 -9.96 8.55
N GLN A 39 7.07 -10.17 7.48
CA GLN A 39 6.70 -9.11 6.54
C GLN A 39 5.84 -8.02 7.21
N ASN A 40 4.91 -8.39 8.08
CA ASN A 40 4.11 -7.43 8.85
C ASN A 40 4.97 -6.59 9.80
N LEU A 41 5.92 -7.21 10.52
CA LEU A 41 6.87 -6.49 11.38
C LEU A 41 7.68 -5.45 10.59
N LEU A 42 8.16 -5.81 9.40
CA LEU A 42 8.85 -4.88 8.51
C LEU A 42 7.92 -3.82 7.93
N GLY A 43 6.65 -4.16 7.73
CA GLY A 43 5.61 -3.22 7.30
C GLY A 43 5.44 -2.03 8.25
N PHE A 44 5.56 -2.25 9.58
CA PHE A 44 5.56 -1.15 10.55
C PHE A 44 6.73 -0.18 10.37
N LEU A 45 7.91 -0.68 9.97
CA LEU A 45 9.06 0.20 9.71
C LEU A 45 8.83 1.10 8.50
N ASN A 46 8.06 0.65 7.51
CA ASN A 46 7.72 1.44 6.32
C ASN A 46 6.80 2.63 6.61
N LEU A 47 6.22 2.73 7.82
CA LEU A 47 5.47 3.93 8.25
C LEU A 47 6.35 5.20 8.21
N ALA A 48 7.68 5.07 8.29
CA ALA A 48 8.60 6.19 8.17
C ALA A 48 8.55 6.91 6.80
N GLU A 49 8.06 6.25 5.75
CA GLU A 49 7.91 6.83 4.41
C GLU A 49 6.62 7.64 4.22
N LEU A 50 5.67 7.56 5.16
CA LEU A 50 4.33 8.08 4.96
C LEU A 50 4.31 9.54 4.45
N GLY A 51 3.86 9.71 3.21
CA GLY A 51 3.62 11.01 2.58
C GLY A 51 4.73 11.56 1.70
N ILE A 52 5.99 11.11 1.81
CA ILE A 52 7.12 11.68 1.03
C ILE A 52 6.94 11.44 -0.47
N GLY A 53 6.65 10.20 -0.87
CA GLY A 53 6.44 9.88 -2.28
C GLY A 53 5.31 10.68 -2.91
N SER A 54 4.19 10.84 -2.20
CA SER A 54 3.04 11.63 -2.66
C SER A 54 3.34 13.13 -2.71
N ALA A 55 4.06 13.67 -1.73
CA ALA A 55 4.47 15.08 -1.69
C ALA A 55 5.39 15.42 -2.89
N ILE A 56 6.36 14.56 -3.17
CA ILE A 56 7.28 14.74 -4.30
C ILE A 56 6.54 14.56 -5.62
N GLY A 57 5.63 13.60 -5.73
CA GLY A 57 4.77 13.44 -6.91
C GLY A 57 4.01 14.73 -7.23
N TYR A 58 3.44 15.37 -6.21
CA TYR A 58 2.77 16.67 -6.39
C TYR A 58 3.73 17.78 -6.85
N VAL A 59 4.89 17.91 -6.23
CA VAL A 59 5.89 18.94 -6.58
C VAL A 59 6.44 18.74 -8.00
N LEU A 60 6.44 17.50 -8.51
CA LEU A 60 6.89 17.17 -9.86
C LEU A 60 5.90 17.55 -10.98
N TYR A 61 4.60 17.69 -10.72
CA TYR A 61 3.61 17.91 -11.77
C TYR A 61 3.90 19.15 -12.61
N LYS A 62 4.19 20.29 -11.96
CA LYS A 62 4.47 21.54 -12.67
C LYS A 62 5.77 21.49 -13.48
N PRO A 63 6.93 21.07 -12.93
CA PRO A 63 8.14 20.88 -13.72
C PRO A 63 8.02 19.91 -14.89
N LEU A 64 7.23 18.84 -14.74
CA LEU A 64 6.95 17.90 -15.83
C LEU A 64 6.14 18.54 -16.94
N PHE A 65 5.09 19.29 -16.60
CA PHE A 65 4.30 20.04 -17.57
C PHE A 65 5.15 21.07 -18.33
N GLU A 66 5.99 21.82 -17.59
CA GLU A 66 6.92 22.82 -18.16
C GLU A 66 8.13 22.18 -18.88
N ARG A 67 8.30 20.85 -18.82
CA ARG A 67 9.46 20.10 -19.34
C ARG A 67 10.80 20.61 -18.81
N ASN A 68 10.83 21.11 -17.59
CA ASN A 68 12.01 21.67 -16.95
C ASN A 68 12.87 20.55 -16.34
N GLN A 69 13.79 20.01 -17.14
CA GLN A 69 14.64 18.88 -16.74
C GLN A 69 15.55 19.22 -15.55
N GLU A 70 16.01 20.46 -15.41
CA GLU A 70 16.86 20.89 -14.31
C GLU A 70 16.13 20.78 -12.98
N LYS A 71 14.91 21.36 -12.88
CA LYS A 71 14.07 21.25 -11.67
C LYS A 71 13.69 19.82 -11.36
N ILE A 72 13.40 19.00 -12.37
CA ILE A 72 13.10 17.58 -12.16
C ILE A 72 14.30 16.86 -11.56
N ASN A 73 15.50 17.09 -12.09
CA ASN A 73 16.75 16.51 -11.56
C ASN A 73 16.98 16.92 -10.10
N GLU A 74 16.77 18.20 -9.76
CA GLU A 74 16.90 18.69 -8.40
C GLU A 74 15.92 18.02 -7.45
N ILE A 75 14.61 17.97 -7.82
CA ILE A 75 13.56 17.37 -6.99
C ILE A 75 13.81 15.87 -6.77
N ILE A 76 14.20 15.13 -7.81
CA ILE A 76 14.53 13.71 -7.68
C ILE A 76 15.81 13.51 -6.86
N SER A 77 16.75 14.44 -6.90
CA SER A 77 17.94 14.42 -6.02
C SER A 77 17.56 14.62 -4.55
N VAL A 78 16.63 15.55 -4.26
CA VAL A 78 16.04 15.72 -2.92
C VAL A 78 15.35 14.43 -2.46
N MET A 79 14.55 13.81 -3.32
CA MET A 79 13.92 12.54 -3.03
C MET A 79 14.93 11.46 -2.66
N GLY A 80 15.97 11.29 -3.47
CA GLY A 80 17.04 10.33 -3.21
C GLY A 80 17.73 10.56 -1.87
N TYR A 81 17.92 11.83 -1.46
CA TYR A 81 18.46 12.18 -0.14
C TYR A 81 17.50 11.76 0.99
N LEU A 82 16.21 12.12 0.90
CA LEU A 82 15.22 11.78 1.91
C LEU A 82 15.04 10.26 2.04
N TYR A 83 14.98 9.55 0.92
CA TYR A 83 14.86 8.09 0.90
C TYR A 83 16.10 7.40 1.49
N ARG A 84 17.30 7.96 1.30
CA ARG A 84 18.48 7.45 2.00
C ARG A 84 18.40 7.65 3.51
N CYS A 85 17.92 8.80 3.98
CA CYS A 85 17.74 9.04 5.42
C CYS A 85 16.74 8.04 6.01
N ILE A 86 15.60 7.81 5.33
CA ILE A 86 14.59 6.82 5.76
C ILE A 86 15.18 5.41 5.71
N GLY A 87 15.85 5.03 4.63
CA GLY A 87 16.48 3.71 4.50
C GLY A 87 17.48 3.42 5.63
N ILE A 88 18.28 4.41 6.02
CA ILE A 88 19.20 4.28 7.18
C ILE A 88 18.40 4.13 8.48
N MET A 89 17.32 4.89 8.66
CA MET A 89 16.44 4.78 9.83
C MET A 89 15.80 3.38 9.90
N ILE A 90 15.25 2.89 8.78
CA ILE A 90 14.64 1.55 8.70
C ILE A 90 15.70 0.47 8.95
N LEU A 91 16.90 0.60 8.38
CA LEU A 91 18.00 -0.33 8.64
C LEU A 91 18.36 -0.37 10.11
N SER A 92 18.53 0.79 10.75
CA SER A 92 18.87 0.88 12.17
C SER A 92 17.77 0.29 13.06
N ALA A 93 16.52 0.66 12.82
CA ALA A 93 15.37 0.12 13.56
C ALA A 93 15.19 -1.39 13.28
N GLY A 94 15.44 -1.85 12.05
CA GLY A 94 15.43 -3.25 11.68
C GLY A 94 16.52 -4.06 12.38
N CYS A 95 17.73 -3.53 12.51
CA CYS A 95 18.80 -4.18 13.29
C CYS A 95 18.45 -4.26 14.78
N VAL A 96 17.84 -3.21 15.34
CA VAL A 96 17.35 -3.25 16.74
C VAL A 96 16.26 -4.31 16.89
N LEU A 97 15.29 -4.35 15.98
CA LEU A 97 14.21 -5.36 16.01
C LEU A 97 14.78 -6.78 15.87
N ALA A 98 15.83 -6.97 15.07
CA ALA A 98 16.50 -8.27 14.94
C ALA A 98 17.00 -8.83 16.29
N CYS A 99 17.42 -7.97 17.22
CA CYS A 99 17.84 -8.41 18.57
C CYS A 99 16.68 -9.01 19.38
N PHE A 100 15.44 -8.71 19.03
CA PHE A 100 14.24 -9.23 19.70
C PHE A 100 13.64 -10.45 19.01
N LEU A 101 14.13 -10.86 17.85
CA LEU A 101 13.60 -12.03 17.13
C LEU A 101 13.59 -13.32 17.98
N PRO A 102 14.63 -13.65 18.76
CA PRO A 102 14.58 -14.85 19.62
C PRO A 102 13.51 -14.78 20.70
N LEU A 103 13.13 -13.58 21.12
CA LEU A 103 12.06 -13.37 22.10
C LEU A 103 10.67 -13.48 21.45
N ILE A 104 10.54 -12.99 20.20
CA ILE A 104 9.28 -13.01 19.44
C ILE A 104 9.01 -14.41 18.89
N PHE A 105 10.05 -15.13 18.48
CA PHE A 105 9.98 -16.46 17.87
C PHE A 105 10.88 -17.44 18.64
N PRO A 106 10.48 -17.88 19.84
CA PRO A 106 11.26 -18.88 20.58
C PRO A 106 11.20 -20.25 19.89
N ASP A 107 12.33 -20.96 19.86
CA ASP A 107 12.48 -22.27 19.20
C ASP A 107 11.42 -23.28 19.65
N SER A 108 11.01 -23.19 20.92
CA SER A 108 10.00 -24.08 21.54
C SER A 108 8.60 -23.92 20.93
N THR A 109 8.31 -22.80 20.27
CA THR A 109 6.98 -22.48 19.75
C THR A 109 6.92 -22.51 18.23
N THR A 110 8.03 -22.29 17.53
CA THR A 110 8.04 -22.16 16.07
C THR A 110 8.49 -23.43 15.34
N GLY A 111 9.29 -24.29 16.00
CA GLY A 111 9.87 -25.49 15.38
C GLY A 111 10.88 -25.20 14.26
N PHE A 112 11.29 -23.94 14.09
CA PHE A 112 12.29 -23.51 13.09
C PHE A 112 13.59 -23.08 13.76
N ASP A 113 14.71 -23.41 13.13
CA ASP A 113 16.00 -22.91 13.54
C ASP A 113 16.04 -21.37 13.49
N ILE A 114 16.58 -20.77 14.52
CA ILE A 114 16.74 -19.30 14.60
C ILE A 114 17.53 -18.74 13.41
N SER A 115 18.43 -19.53 12.81
CA SER A 115 19.18 -19.18 11.62
C SER A 115 18.29 -18.93 10.39
N LEU A 116 17.23 -19.75 10.23
CA LEU A 116 16.23 -19.56 9.16
C LEU A 116 15.44 -18.27 9.38
N ILE A 117 15.05 -18.00 10.63
CA ILE A 117 14.29 -16.79 11.00
C ILE A 117 15.12 -15.54 10.69
N TYR A 118 16.39 -15.51 11.09
CA TYR A 118 17.30 -14.40 10.75
C TYR A 118 17.53 -14.28 9.25
N PHE A 119 17.73 -15.39 8.54
CA PHE A 119 17.91 -15.39 7.10
C PHE A 119 16.68 -14.81 6.37
N ALA A 120 15.47 -15.22 6.75
CA ALA A 120 14.23 -14.70 6.20
C ALA A 120 14.04 -13.22 6.54
N TYR A 121 14.25 -12.84 7.80
CA TYR A 121 14.12 -11.46 8.25
C TYR A 121 15.05 -10.51 7.50
N PHE A 122 16.36 -10.82 7.45
CA PHE A 122 17.31 -9.96 6.75
C PHE A 122 17.12 -9.96 5.24
N SER A 123 16.69 -11.06 4.64
CA SER A 123 16.32 -11.11 3.21
C SER A 123 15.17 -10.16 2.90
N PHE A 124 14.12 -10.16 3.72
CA PHE A 124 12.99 -9.23 3.55
C PHE A 124 13.39 -7.78 3.85
N LEU A 125 14.20 -7.55 4.89
CA LEU A 125 14.71 -6.22 5.22
C LEU A 125 15.52 -5.64 4.06
N VAL A 126 16.47 -6.41 3.49
CA VAL A 126 17.27 -5.99 2.35
C VAL A 126 16.39 -5.73 1.12
N SER A 127 15.44 -6.60 0.85
CA SER A 127 14.47 -6.42 -0.25
C SER A 127 13.67 -5.12 -0.10
N SER A 128 13.23 -4.79 1.13
CA SER A 128 12.56 -3.53 1.43
C SER A 128 13.49 -2.32 1.21
N LEU A 129 14.73 -2.40 1.68
CA LEU A 129 15.71 -1.31 1.57
C LEU A 129 16.12 -0.99 0.12
N ILE A 130 16.05 -1.96 -0.80
CA ILE A 130 16.26 -1.73 -2.24
C ILE A 130 15.29 -0.66 -2.77
N GLY A 131 14.06 -0.66 -2.30
CA GLY A 131 13.06 0.37 -2.63
C GLY A 131 13.55 1.79 -2.31
N TYR A 132 14.17 1.97 -1.17
CA TYR A 132 14.65 3.27 -0.70
C TYR A 132 15.98 3.69 -1.32
N PHE A 133 16.95 2.80 -1.41
CA PHE A 133 18.27 3.16 -1.89
C PHE A 133 18.40 3.20 -3.42
N ILE A 134 17.64 2.38 -4.12
CA ILE A 134 17.82 2.16 -5.56
C ILE A 134 16.59 2.63 -6.36
N ASN A 135 15.37 2.27 -5.94
CA ASN A 135 14.17 2.46 -6.73
C ASN A 135 13.47 3.82 -6.53
N TYR A 136 14.04 4.75 -5.74
CA TYR A 136 13.42 6.06 -5.47
C TYR A 136 13.01 6.82 -6.74
N ARG A 137 13.73 6.64 -7.86
CA ARG A 137 13.43 7.28 -9.15
C ARG A 137 12.12 6.82 -9.80
N GLN A 138 11.53 5.70 -9.36
CA GLN A 138 10.26 5.19 -9.92
C GLN A 138 9.08 6.17 -9.76
N ASN A 139 9.13 7.04 -8.74
CA ASN A 139 8.09 8.04 -8.51
C ASN A 139 7.98 9.07 -9.66
N LEU A 140 9.06 9.29 -10.42
CA LEU A 140 9.04 10.10 -11.63
C LEU A 140 8.13 9.46 -12.69
N LEU A 141 8.20 8.14 -12.89
CA LEU A 141 7.29 7.43 -13.81
C LEU A 141 5.83 7.58 -13.38
N GLY A 142 5.57 7.54 -12.05
CA GLY A 142 4.22 7.77 -11.51
C GLY A 142 3.70 9.16 -11.82
N ALA A 143 4.49 10.20 -11.54
CA ALA A 143 4.14 11.60 -11.80
C ALA A 143 3.98 11.90 -13.30
N ASP A 144 4.78 11.25 -14.16
CA ASP A 144 4.72 11.36 -15.63
C ASP A 144 3.64 10.47 -16.28
N GLN A 145 2.63 10.03 -15.53
CA GLN A 145 1.53 9.17 -15.99
C GLN A 145 1.97 7.79 -16.54
N ARG A 146 3.20 7.37 -16.28
CA ARG A 146 3.78 6.11 -16.76
C ARG A 146 3.83 5.03 -15.67
N ASN A 147 2.98 5.15 -14.64
CA ASN A 147 2.93 4.17 -13.54
C ASN A 147 2.65 2.75 -14.02
N TYR A 148 1.98 2.58 -15.18
CA TYR A 148 1.77 1.28 -15.80
C TYR A 148 3.08 0.53 -16.09
N VAL A 149 4.18 1.25 -16.31
CA VAL A 149 5.51 0.65 -16.50
C VAL A 149 5.96 -0.01 -15.20
N VAL A 150 5.89 0.74 -14.07
CA VAL A 150 6.24 0.20 -12.74
C VAL A 150 5.38 -1.01 -12.42
N THR A 151 4.05 -0.88 -12.59
CA THR A 151 3.11 -1.98 -12.34
C THR A 151 3.41 -3.19 -13.21
N ALA A 152 3.62 -3.01 -14.52
CA ALA A 152 3.87 -4.12 -15.43
C ALA A 152 5.14 -4.89 -15.05
N TYR A 153 6.25 -4.20 -14.82
CA TYR A 153 7.51 -4.86 -14.44
C TYR A 153 7.43 -5.51 -13.07
N PHE A 154 6.84 -4.83 -12.08
CA PHE A 154 6.68 -5.37 -10.72
C PHE A 154 5.79 -6.60 -10.70
N GLN A 155 4.61 -6.53 -11.32
CA GLN A 155 3.68 -7.65 -11.31
C GLN A 155 4.17 -8.81 -12.16
N SER A 156 4.82 -8.57 -13.30
CA SER A 156 5.45 -9.62 -14.09
C SER A 156 6.55 -10.34 -13.31
N ALA A 157 7.43 -9.59 -12.65
CA ALA A 157 8.46 -10.16 -11.79
C ALA A 157 7.85 -10.98 -10.63
N ASN A 158 6.78 -10.47 -10.01
CA ASN A 158 6.08 -11.15 -8.93
C ASN A 158 5.41 -12.45 -9.39
N ILE A 159 4.77 -12.45 -10.57
CA ILE A 159 4.17 -13.66 -11.17
C ILE A 159 5.25 -14.71 -11.42
N ILE A 160 6.34 -14.35 -12.11
CA ILE A 160 7.44 -15.26 -12.42
C ILE A 160 8.08 -15.79 -11.12
N LYS A 161 8.35 -14.90 -10.17
CA LYS A 161 8.85 -15.26 -8.83
C LYS A 161 7.96 -16.31 -8.17
N THR A 162 6.65 -16.06 -8.10
CA THR A 162 5.69 -16.94 -7.44
C THR A 162 5.62 -18.30 -8.14
N LEU A 163 5.65 -18.35 -9.48
CA LEU A 163 5.68 -19.61 -10.22
C LEU A 163 6.95 -20.41 -9.92
N ILE A 164 8.12 -19.77 -9.85
CA ILE A 164 9.37 -20.42 -9.45
C ILE A 164 9.31 -20.89 -8.01
N GLN A 165 8.81 -20.07 -7.09
CA GLN A 165 8.65 -20.45 -5.68
C GLN A 165 7.69 -21.63 -5.52
N MET A 166 6.57 -21.68 -6.26
CA MET A 166 5.65 -22.82 -6.26
C MET A 166 6.36 -24.10 -6.76
N SER A 167 7.10 -24.00 -7.85
CA SER A 167 7.85 -25.14 -8.39
C SER A 167 8.92 -25.63 -7.40
N LEU A 168 9.71 -24.72 -6.83
CA LEU A 168 10.73 -25.08 -5.84
C LEU A 168 10.11 -25.65 -4.55
N ALA A 169 9.01 -25.07 -4.06
CA ALA A 169 8.30 -25.60 -2.90
C ALA A 169 7.83 -27.04 -3.14
N TYR A 170 7.26 -27.31 -4.33
CA TYR A 170 6.77 -28.63 -4.69
C TYR A 170 7.89 -29.69 -4.82
N TYR A 171 9.03 -29.34 -5.45
CA TYR A 171 10.10 -30.29 -5.72
C TYR A 171 11.12 -30.41 -4.57
N THR A 172 11.37 -29.36 -3.81
CA THR A 172 12.48 -29.33 -2.84
C THR A 172 12.04 -29.20 -1.39
N HIS A 173 10.82 -28.73 -1.13
CA HIS A 173 10.31 -28.38 0.22
C HIS A 173 11.26 -27.50 1.04
N SER A 174 12.14 -26.72 0.38
CA SER A 174 13.19 -25.96 1.04
C SER A 174 12.74 -24.54 1.37
N PHE A 175 12.71 -24.21 2.67
CA PHE A 175 12.43 -22.88 3.20
C PHE A 175 13.47 -21.85 2.74
N TYR A 176 14.75 -22.20 2.78
CA TYR A 176 15.84 -21.31 2.38
C TYR A 176 15.78 -20.91 0.93
N LEU A 177 15.48 -21.86 0.03
CA LEU A 177 15.35 -21.57 -1.41
C LEU A 177 14.15 -20.65 -1.67
N TRP A 178 13.04 -20.85 -0.98
CA TRP A 178 11.88 -19.98 -1.11
C TRP A 178 12.20 -18.52 -0.74
N VAL A 179 12.88 -18.32 0.39
CA VAL A 179 13.31 -16.99 0.86
C VAL A 179 14.37 -16.39 -0.07
N LEU A 180 15.31 -17.19 -0.56
CA LEU A 180 16.35 -16.74 -1.49
C LEU A 180 15.75 -16.20 -2.79
N ILE A 181 14.75 -16.88 -3.36
CA ILE A 181 14.05 -16.42 -4.56
C ILE A 181 13.33 -15.08 -4.30
N GLU A 182 12.74 -14.89 -3.12
CA GLU A 182 12.13 -13.62 -2.73
C GLU A 182 13.13 -12.46 -2.82
N LEU A 183 14.32 -12.65 -2.26
CA LEU A 183 15.39 -11.66 -2.29
C LEU A 183 15.94 -11.42 -3.70
N LEU A 184 16.24 -12.50 -4.43
CA LEU A 184 16.81 -12.40 -5.78
C LEU A 184 15.88 -11.66 -6.75
N PHE A 185 14.58 -11.94 -6.72
CA PHE A 185 13.63 -11.25 -7.57
C PHE A 185 13.44 -9.79 -7.20
N GLY A 186 13.56 -9.41 -5.92
CA GLY A 186 13.62 -8.01 -5.51
C GLY A 186 14.80 -7.27 -6.16
N ILE A 187 15.97 -7.91 -6.19
CA ILE A 187 17.17 -7.36 -6.82
C ILE A 187 17.03 -7.28 -8.36
N ILE A 188 16.60 -8.39 -9.00
CA ILE A 188 16.40 -8.46 -10.46
C ILE A 188 15.39 -7.40 -10.92
N TYR A 189 14.25 -7.30 -10.25
CA TYR A 189 13.25 -6.29 -10.53
C TYR A 189 13.84 -4.88 -10.47
N SER A 190 14.62 -4.61 -9.44
CA SER A 190 15.27 -3.30 -9.25
C SER A 190 16.21 -2.95 -10.40
N PHE A 191 17.03 -3.89 -10.85
CA PHE A 191 17.92 -3.68 -12.01
C PHE A 191 17.12 -3.40 -13.29
N ILE A 192 16.12 -4.20 -13.59
CA ILE A 192 15.26 -4.05 -14.78
C ILE A 192 14.54 -2.70 -14.75
N LEU A 193 13.96 -2.33 -13.61
CA LEU A 193 13.25 -1.07 -13.45
C LEU A 193 14.18 0.13 -13.67
N ASN A 194 15.36 0.12 -13.06
CA ASN A 194 16.34 1.20 -13.22
C ASN A 194 16.89 1.29 -14.64
N TRP A 195 17.11 0.15 -15.30
CA TRP A 195 17.46 0.14 -16.72
C TRP A 195 16.36 0.80 -17.56
N LYS A 196 15.09 0.48 -17.29
CA LYS A 196 13.96 1.08 -18.00
C LYS A 196 13.81 2.59 -17.72
N ILE A 197 14.06 3.03 -16.49
CA ILE A 197 14.06 4.45 -16.15
C ILE A 197 15.15 5.20 -16.92
N ASN A 198 16.37 4.65 -16.98
CA ASN A 198 17.47 5.24 -17.72
C ASN A 198 17.19 5.31 -19.24
N GLN A 199 16.52 4.30 -19.80
CA GLN A 199 16.07 4.31 -21.19
C GLN A 199 14.99 5.36 -21.45
N THR A 200 14.08 5.55 -20.50
CA THR A 200 12.94 6.48 -20.65
C THR A 200 13.36 7.93 -20.43
N TYR A 201 14.29 8.17 -19.51
CA TYR A 201 14.81 9.50 -19.15
C TYR A 201 16.35 9.54 -19.25
N PRO A 202 16.93 9.57 -20.48
CA PRO A 202 18.41 9.57 -20.66
C PRO A 202 19.07 10.83 -20.08
N TRP A 203 18.28 11.89 -19.91
CA TRP A 203 18.71 13.19 -19.38
C TRP A 203 18.65 13.24 -17.84
N LEU A 204 18.05 12.24 -17.15
CA LEU A 204 17.90 12.23 -15.70
C LEU A 204 19.24 12.02 -15.01
N ARG A 205 19.77 13.10 -14.44
CA ARG A 205 21.01 13.10 -13.65
C ARG A 205 20.69 13.47 -12.21
N THR A 206 20.73 12.50 -11.33
CA THR A 206 20.41 12.69 -9.90
C THR A 206 21.70 12.75 -9.08
N GLU A 207 21.88 13.85 -8.35
CA GLU A 207 23.01 14.04 -7.45
C GLU A 207 22.55 14.03 -6.00
N VAL A 208 22.37 12.82 -5.47
CA VAL A 208 21.82 12.62 -4.11
C VAL A 208 22.69 13.29 -3.03
N ARG A 209 23.99 13.47 -3.28
CA ARG A 209 24.90 14.18 -2.35
C ARG A 209 24.51 15.65 -2.16
N LEU A 210 24.03 16.29 -3.23
CA LEU A 210 23.54 17.67 -3.18
C LEU A 210 22.11 17.77 -2.64
N GLY A 211 21.40 16.65 -2.47
CA GLY A 211 20.02 16.62 -2.05
C GLY A 211 19.75 17.35 -0.73
N LYS A 212 20.68 17.34 0.24
CA LYS A 212 20.56 18.09 1.50
C LYS A 212 20.56 19.61 1.29
N ALA A 213 21.39 20.11 0.37
CA ALA A 213 21.43 21.53 0.03
C ALA A 213 20.21 21.94 -0.79
N LEU A 214 19.86 21.12 -1.79
CA LEU A 214 18.69 21.30 -2.63
C LEU A 214 17.36 21.22 -1.84
N PHE A 215 17.30 20.41 -0.81
CA PHE A 215 16.13 20.30 0.08
C PHE A 215 15.74 21.63 0.71
N LYS A 216 16.72 22.49 1.02
CA LYS A 216 16.47 23.85 1.51
C LYS A 216 15.83 24.75 0.44
N LYS A 217 16.05 24.46 -0.84
CA LYS A 217 15.47 25.18 -1.98
C LYS A 217 14.00 24.83 -2.21
N TYR A 218 13.57 23.64 -1.74
CA TYR A 218 12.20 23.10 -1.93
C TYR A 218 11.49 22.87 -0.57
N PRO A 219 11.23 23.92 0.23
CA PRO A 219 10.60 23.79 1.55
C PRO A 219 9.19 23.19 1.49
N GLU A 220 8.51 23.34 0.35
CA GLU A 220 7.19 22.76 0.08
C GLU A 220 7.19 21.24 0.18
N VAL A 221 8.27 20.55 -0.18
CA VAL A 221 8.38 19.08 -0.04
C VAL A 221 8.17 18.68 1.43
N MET A 222 8.85 19.35 2.37
CA MET A 222 8.69 19.05 3.80
C MET A 222 7.31 19.47 4.31
N LYS A 223 6.80 20.61 3.85
CA LYS A 223 5.46 21.09 4.21
C LYS A 223 4.40 20.05 3.83
N TYR A 224 4.39 19.61 2.58
CA TYR A 224 3.42 18.62 2.10
C TYR A 224 3.64 17.24 2.73
N THR A 225 4.89 16.83 2.92
CA THR A 225 5.19 15.56 3.62
C THR A 225 4.59 15.54 5.02
N LYS A 226 4.76 16.59 5.82
CA LYS A 226 4.17 16.67 7.16
C LYS A 226 2.64 16.61 7.14
N GLN A 227 2.01 17.29 6.20
CA GLN A 227 0.56 17.33 6.06
C GLN A 227 0.01 15.94 5.65
N LEU A 228 0.64 15.31 4.67
CA LEU A 228 0.27 13.97 4.22
C LEU A 228 0.56 12.88 5.25
N PHE A 229 1.63 13.04 6.04
CA PHE A 229 1.94 12.14 7.15
C PHE A 229 0.79 12.09 8.16
N VAL A 230 0.24 13.23 8.56
CA VAL A 230 -0.90 13.29 9.48
C VAL A 230 -2.12 12.58 8.88
N GLN A 231 -2.42 12.82 7.60
CA GLN A 231 -3.54 12.14 6.92
C GLN A 231 -3.35 10.62 6.87
N LYS A 232 -2.13 10.17 6.54
CA LYS A 232 -1.84 8.73 6.43
C LYS A 232 -1.79 8.03 7.79
N ILE A 233 -1.29 8.70 8.83
CA ILE A 233 -1.35 8.17 10.20
C ILE A 233 -2.80 8.06 10.67
N SER A 234 -3.63 9.04 10.34
CA SER A 234 -5.05 9.02 10.64
C SER A 234 -5.74 7.80 10.01
N TYR A 235 -5.51 7.59 8.72
CA TYR A 235 -6.00 6.39 8.03
C TYR A 235 -5.50 5.10 8.70
N PHE A 236 -4.21 5.02 9.00
CA PHE A 236 -3.64 3.85 9.67
C PHE A 236 -4.30 3.57 11.03
N VAL A 237 -4.46 4.60 11.86
CA VAL A 237 -5.10 4.46 13.18
C VAL A 237 -6.54 3.98 13.03
N GLN A 238 -7.32 4.56 12.12
CA GLN A 238 -8.73 4.18 11.92
C GLN A 238 -8.89 2.71 11.50
N TYR A 239 -8.07 2.26 10.56
CA TYR A 239 -8.23 0.91 10.01
C TYR A 239 -7.56 -0.19 10.82
N GLN A 240 -6.46 0.13 11.52
CA GLN A 240 -5.72 -0.87 12.29
C GLN A 240 -6.17 -0.98 13.74
N THR A 241 -6.88 0.02 14.27
CA THR A 241 -7.36 -0.04 15.67
C THR A 241 -8.70 -0.75 15.82
N ALA A 242 -9.52 -0.83 14.77
CA ALA A 242 -10.85 -1.43 14.85
C ALA A 242 -10.82 -2.89 15.35
N PRO A 243 -9.99 -3.82 14.81
CA PRO A 243 -9.90 -5.18 15.34
C PRO A 243 -9.49 -5.25 16.81
N PHE A 244 -8.57 -4.35 17.23
CA PHE A 244 -8.12 -4.28 18.61
C PHE A 244 -9.23 -3.83 19.56
N LEU A 245 -10.03 -2.83 19.16
CA LEU A 245 -11.16 -2.35 19.94
C LEU A 245 -12.26 -3.44 20.04
N ILE A 246 -12.59 -4.12 18.95
CA ILE A 246 -13.51 -5.25 18.96
C ILE A 246 -13.02 -6.34 19.92
N TYR A 247 -11.74 -6.69 19.87
CA TYR A 247 -11.16 -7.66 20.81
C TYR A 247 -11.30 -7.20 22.26
N SER A 248 -11.01 -5.93 22.55
CA SER A 248 -11.03 -5.40 23.92
C SER A 248 -12.43 -5.33 24.53
N PHE A 249 -13.45 -5.11 23.73
CA PHE A 249 -14.84 -4.94 24.23
C PHE A 249 -15.76 -6.14 24.02
N VAL A 250 -15.40 -7.03 23.08
CA VAL A 250 -16.22 -8.21 22.78
C VAL A 250 -15.43 -9.49 22.95
N ASN A 251 -14.79 -9.98 21.92
CA ASN A 251 -13.94 -11.17 21.97
C ASN A 251 -13.17 -11.36 20.64
N LEU A 252 -12.23 -12.33 20.64
CA LEU A 252 -11.42 -12.66 19.47
C LEU A 252 -12.23 -13.28 18.33
N GLN A 253 -13.33 -13.99 18.64
CA GLN A 253 -14.16 -14.63 17.65
C GLN A 253 -14.86 -13.60 16.75
N ILE A 254 -15.41 -12.52 17.34
CA ILE A 254 -16.04 -11.43 16.60
C ILE A 254 -15.03 -10.65 15.76
N VAL A 255 -13.78 -10.51 16.24
CA VAL A 255 -12.69 -9.94 15.40
C VAL A 255 -12.49 -10.77 14.13
N ALA A 256 -12.48 -12.11 14.26
CA ALA A 256 -12.35 -12.97 13.08
C ALA A 256 -13.56 -12.85 12.14
N PHE A 257 -14.77 -12.78 12.68
CA PHE A 257 -15.99 -12.61 11.89
C PHE A 257 -16.00 -11.27 11.15
N TYR A 258 -15.69 -10.17 11.85
CA TYR A 258 -15.55 -8.84 11.23
C TYR A 258 -14.44 -8.84 10.18
N GLY A 259 -13.32 -9.54 10.43
CA GLY A 259 -12.25 -9.73 9.48
C GLY A 259 -12.68 -10.37 8.15
N ASN A 260 -13.67 -11.27 8.18
CA ASN A 260 -14.21 -11.88 6.95
C ASN A 260 -14.94 -10.84 6.07
N TYR A 261 -15.69 -9.93 6.70
CA TYR A 261 -16.37 -8.82 6.01
C TYR A 261 -15.36 -7.85 5.42
N THR A 262 -14.36 -7.46 6.20
CA THR A 262 -13.33 -6.50 5.76
C THR A 262 -12.44 -7.05 4.65
N ILE A 263 -12.03 -8.31 4.70
CA ILE A 263 -11.25 -8.93 3.62
C ILE A 263 -11.98 -8.82 2.28
N ILE A 264 -13.28 -9.10 2.23
CA ILE A 264 -14.06 -9.04 0.99
C ILE A 264 -14.17 -7.58 0.52
N THR A 265 -14.54 -6.66 1.40
CA THR A 265 -14.70 -5.25 1.05
C THR A 265 -13.37 -4.61 0.64
N ASP A 266 -12.25 -4.95 1.30
CA ASP A 266 -10.91 -4.46 0.96
C ASP A 266 -10.43 -4.97 -0.40
N LYS A 267 -10.70 -6.24 -0.73
CA LYS A 267 -10.37 -6.77 -2.05
C LYS A 267 -11.19 -6.10 -3.16
N LEU A 268 -12.47 -5.86 -2.92
CA LEU A 268 -13.31 -5.10 -3.86
C LEU A 268 -12.84 -3.64 -3.97
N ALA A 269 -12.50 -2.99 -2.85
CA ALA A 269 -11.96 -1.64 -2.84
C ALA A 269 -10.62 -1.56 -3.60
N GLN A 270 -9.74 -2.52 -3.39
CA GLN A 270 -8.47 -2.60 -4.13
C GLN A 270 -8.69 -2.76 -5.64
N PHE A 271 -9.68 -3.56 -6.04
CA PHE A 271 -10.08 -3.70 -7.44
C PHE A 271 -10.54 -2.35 -8.04
N VAL A 272 -11.49 -1.69 -7.38
CA VAL A 272 -12.02 -0.39 -7.83
C VAL A 272 -10.94 0.69 -7.84
N ASN A 273 -10.12 0.76 -6.80
CA ASN A 273 -9.04 1.74 -6.69
C ASN A 273 -7.97 1.52 -7.76
N SER A 274 -7.60 0.27 -8.09
CA SER A 274 -6.63 -0.01 -9.15
C SER A 274 -7.06 0.55 -10.52
N PHE A 275 -8.37 0.66 -10.74
CA PHE A 275 -8.95 1.28 -11.93
C PHE A 275 -9.01 2.82 -11.83
N LEU A 276 -9.53 3.33 -10.71
CA LEU A 276 -9.84 4.75 -10.54
C LEU A 276 -8.61 5.61 -10.22
N GLU A 277 -7.65 5.09 -9.45
CA GLU A 277 -6.44 5.84 -9.07
C GLU A 277 -5.46 6.06 -10.23
N SER A 278 -5.60 5.30 -11.31
CA SER A 278 -4.79 5.52 -12.53
C SER A 278 -4.97 6.92 -13.16
N SER A 279 -6.04 7.64 -12.81
CA SER A 279 -6.32 9.00 -13.29
C SER A 279 -5.63 10.11 -12.47
N GLN A 280 -5.03 9.81 -11.31
CA GLN A 280 -4.47 10.82 -10.40
C GLN A 280 -3.43 11.73 -11.06
N ALA A 281 -2.47 11.15 -11.78
CA ALA A 281 -1.44 11.92 -12.46
C ALA A 281 -2.01 12.77 -13.61
N SER A 282 -3.05 12.28 -14.30
CA SER A 282 -3.75 13.01 -15.35
C SER A 282 -4.45 14.25 -14.79
N ILE A 283 -5.09 14.14 -13.62
CA ILE A 283 -5.72 15.26 -12.91
C ILE A 283 -4.66 16.29 -12.53
N GLY A 284 -3.51 15.85 -11.95
CA GLY A 284 -2.42 16.75 -11.59
C GLY A 284 -1.87 17.55 -12.78
N ASN A 285 -1.68 16.90 -13.92
CA ASN A 285 -1.23 17.55 -15.15
C ASN A 285 -2.27 18.53 -15.71
N LEU A 286 -3.55 18.16 -15.71
CA LEU A 286 -4.62 19.06 -16.17
C LEU A 286 -4.75 20.31 -15.29
N ILE A 287 -4.56 20.17 -13.98
CA ILE A 287 -4.54 21.30 -13.05
C ILE A 287 -3.32 22.19 -13.33
N ALA A 288 -2.14 21.60 -13.64
CA ALA A 288 -0.94 22.35 -14.01
C ALA A 288 -1.10 23.10 -15.34
N GLU A 289 -1.90 22.59 -16.29
CA GLU A 289 -2.29 23.28 -17.53
C GLU A 289 -3.15 24.53 -17.25
N GLY A 290 -3.93 24.55 -16.16
CA GLY A 290 -4.70 25.70 -15.70
C GLY A 290 -6.04 25.93 -16.43
N ASN A 291 -6.51 24.99 -17.25
CA ASN A 291 -7.78 25.11 -17.99
C ASN A 291 -8.98 24.77 -17.09
N ARG A 292 -9.58 25.81 -16.48
CA ARG A 292 -10.70 25.67 -15.54
C ARG A 292 -11.91 24.91 -16.10
N THR A 293 -12.26 25.14 -17.36
CA THR A 293 -13.43 24.48 -17.98
C THR A 293 -13.22 22.98 -18.06
N LYS A 294 -12.06 22.55 -18.56
CA LYS A 294 -11.71 21.12 -18.63
C LYS A 294 -11.60 20.48 -17.25
N ILE A 295 -11.06 21.21 -16.27
CA ILE A 295 -10.96 20.72 -14.88
C ILE A 295 -12.35 20.48 -14.30
N LEU A 296 -13.29 21.41 -14.42
CA LEU A 296 -14.65 21.26 -13.92
C LEU A 296 -15.41 20.15 -14.63
N GLN A 297 -15.26 20.02 -15.94
CA GLN A 297 -15.86 18.94 -16.71
C GLN A 297 -15.36 17.59 -16.21
N LEU A 298 -14.04 17.39 -16.11
CA LEU A 298 -13.44 16.16 -15.63
C LEU A 298 -13.83 15.86 -14.18
N PHE A 299 -13.95 16.89 -13.33
CA PHE A 299 -14.40 16.73 -11.94
C PHE A 299 -15.79 16.10 -11.88
N TRP A 300 -16.76 16.64 -12.61
CA TRP A 300 -18.12 16.11 -12.61
C TRP A 300 -18.22 14.74 -13.28
N GLU A 301 -17.47 14.49 -14.35
CA GLU A 301 -17.41 13.18 -15.01
C GLU A 301 -16.89 12.10 -14.04
N LEU A 302 -15.76 12.35 -13.35
CA LEU A 302 -15.20 11.44 -12.37
C LEU A 302 -16.09 11.26 -11.14
N LEU A 303 -16.71 12.34 -10.68
CA LEU A 303 -17.63 12.27 -9.53
C LEU A 303 -18.84 11.40 -9.87
N ASN A 304 -19.50 11.62 -11.01
CA ASN A 304 -20.62 10.83 -11.47
C ASN A 304 -20.26 9.35 -11.64
N MET A 305 -19.09 9.08 -12.23
CA MET A 305 -18.59 7.71 -12.38
C MET A 305 -18.38 7.05 -11.01
N ARG A 306 -17.82 7.77 -10.02
CA ARG A 306 -17.60 7.23 -8.67
C ARG A 306 -18.89 6.99 -7.91
N TYR A 307 -19.90 7.86 -8.05
CA TYR A 307 -21.23 7.63 -7.49
C TYR A 307 -21.90 6.39 -8.09
N PHE A 308 -21.81 6.25 -9.42
CA PHE A 308 -22.35 5.08 -10.10
C PHE A 308 -21.66 3.79 -9.64
N VAL A 309 -20.32 3.76 -9.69
CA VAL A 309 -19.54 2.59 -9.24
C VAL A 309 -19.79 2.31 -7.75
N GLY A 310 -19.75 3.35 -6.90
CA GLY A 310 -20.02 3.22 -5.47
C GLY A 310 -21.40 2.67 -5.20
N GLY A 311 -22.43 3.13 -5.91
CA GLY A 311 -23.81 2.62 -5.80
C GLY A 311 -23.91 1.15 -6.19
N VAL A 312 -23.36 0.78 -7.36
CA VAL A 312 -23.38 -0.61 -7.84
C VAL A 312 -22.68 -1.56 -6.88
N PHE A 313 -21.46 -1.21 -6.45
CA PHE A 313 -20.68 -2.07 -5.54
C PHE A 313 -21.31 -2.16 -4.15
N SER A 314 -21.79 -1.04 -3.59
CA SER A 314 -22.46 -1.05 -2.28
C SER A 314 -23.73 -1.88 -2.31
N PHE A 315 -24.54 -1.76 -3.37
CA PHE A 315 -25.75 -2.57 -3.55
C PHE A 315 -25.40 -4.05 -3.73
N SER A 316 -24.36 -4.37 -4.50
CA SER A 316 -23.89 -5.75 -4.68
C SER A 316 -23.39 -6.35 -3.36
N ILE A 317 -22.64 -5.60 -2.56
CA ILE A 317 -22.16 -6.01 -1.25
C ILE A 317 -23.37 -6.25 -0.32
N PHE A 318 -24.33 -5.34 -0.32
CA PHE A 318 -25.54 -5.47 0.51
C PHE A 318 -26.30 -6.78 0.26
N ILE A 319 -26.44 -7.18 -1.01
CA ILE A 319 -27.20 -8.41 -1.35
C ILE A 319 -26.33 -9.67 -1.24
N LEU A 320 -25.04 -9.60 -1.61
CA LEU A 320 -24.23 -10.80 -1.85
C LEU A 320 -23.30 -11.16 -0.71
N LEU A 321 -22.96 -10.23 0.20
CA LEU A 321 -21.91 -10.43 1.20
C LEU A 321 -22.27 -11.55 2.19
N GLU A 322 -23.43 -11.51 2.80
CA GLU A 322 -23.87 -12.55 3.74
C GLU A 322 -24.12 -13.91 3.08
N PRO A 323 -24.82 -14.02 1.93
CA PRO A 323 -24.91 -15.26 1.21
C PRO A 323 -23.55 -15.84 0.84
N PHE A 324 -22.59 -14.99 0.43
CA PHE A 324 -21.25 -15.44 0.11
C PHE A 324 -20.51 -15.97 1.35
N ILE A 325 -20.56 -15.25 2.49
CA ILE A 325 -19.95 -15.72 3.75
C ILE A 325 -20.60 -17.03 4.20
N SER A 326 -21.91 -17.15 4.10
CA SER A 326 -22.65 -18.38 4.48
C SER A 326 -22.20 -19.60 3.65
N ILE A 327 -22.00 -19.42 2.34
CA ILE A 327 -21.54 -20.51 1.44
C ILE A 327 -20.05 -20.80 1.67
N TRP A 328 -19.23 -19.78 1.89
CA TRP A 328 -17.78 -19.90 2.00
C TRP A 328 -17.33 -20.46 3.34
N LEU A 329 -17.89 -19.93 4.46
CA LEU A 329 -17.42 -20.22 5.82
C LEU A 329 -18.49 -20.91 6.69
N GLY A 330 -19.78 -20.66 6.44
CA GLY A 330 -20.89 -21.13 7.24
C GLY A 330 -21.74 -20.00 7.79
N HIS A 331 -22.96 -20.33 8.18
CA HIS A 331 -23.95 -19.35 8.66
C HIS A 331 -23.55 -18.74 10.02
N GLU A 332 -22.78 -19.46 10.82
CA GLU A 332 -22.28 -19.02 12.12
C GLU A 332 -21.36 -17.80 12.07
N TYR A 333 -20.77 -17.50 10.90
CA TYR A 333 -19.88 -16.35 10.69
C TYR A 333 -20.60 -15.06 10.32
N ILE A 334 -21.94 -15.08 10.23
CA ILE A 334 -22.74 -13.90 9.92
C ILE A 334 -22.87 -13.03 11.17
N LEU A 335 -22.55 -11.74 11.01
CA LEU A 335 -22.69 -10.72 12.04
C LEU A 335 -24.12 -10.15 12.07
N PRO A 336 -24.51 -9.45 13.16
CA PRO A 336 -25.81 -8.75 13.22
C PRO A 336 -26.00 -7.82 12.01
N GLU A 337 -27.22 -7.75 11.50
CA GLU A 337 -27.59 -7.02 10.27
C GLU A 337 -27.17 -5.54 10.27
N ILE A 338 -27.15 -4.91 11.46
CA ILE A 338 -26.66 -3.54 11.61
C ILE A 338 -25.21 -3.37 11.16
N VAL A 339 -24.37 -4.39 11.36
CA VAL A 339 -22.96 -4.36 10.93
C VAL A 339 -22.89 -4.34 9.40
N LEU A 340 -23.73 -5.14 8.73
CA LEU A 340 -23.83 -5.11 7.27
C LEU A 340 -24.19 -3.72 6.76
N TYR A 341 -25.21 -3.09 7.33
CA TYR A 341 -25.61 -1.72 6.94
C TYR A 341 -24.49 -0.71 7.11
N LEU A 342 -23.78 -0.76 8.24
CA LEU A 342 -22.65 0.14 8.51
C LEU A 342 -21.47 -0.11 7.56
N VAL A 343 -21.17 -1.36 7.26
CA VAL A 343 -20.11 -1.73 6.28
C VAL A 343 -20.48 -1.21 4.89
N VAL A 344 -21.71 -1.42 4.43
CA VAL A 344 -22.17 -0.95 3.12
C VAL A 344 -22.12 0.58 3.03
N LEU A 345 -22.58 1.27 4.07
CA LEU A 345 -22.54 2.73 4.15
C LEU A 345 -21.10 3.24 4.09
N ASN A 346 -20.20 2.62 4.85
CA ASN A 346 -18.77 2.98 4.84
C ASN A 346 -18.16 2.80 3.47
N VAL A 347 -18.43 1.68 2.80
CA VAL A 347 -17.97 1.41 1.43
C VAL A 347 -18.47 2.47 0.46
N PHE A 348 -19.75 2.82 0.51
CA PHE A 348 -20.33 3.85 -0.35
C PHE A 348 -19.67 5.22 -0.16
N ILE A 349 -19.54 5.66 1.09
CA ILE A 349 -18.85 6.93 1.43
C ILE A 349 -17.40 6.92 0.96
N SER A 350 -16.68 5.81 1.16
CA SER A 350 -15.27 5.70 0.77
C SER A 350 -15.10 5.82 -0.75
N TYR A 351 -15.96 5.20 -1.54
CA TYR A 351 -15.89 5.28 -3.00
C TYR A 351 -16.23 6.67 -3.54
N THR A 352 -17.27 7.29 -3.01
CA THR A 352 -17.72 8.63 -3.45
C THR A 352 -16.73 9.72 -3.03
N ARG A 353 -16.23 9.69 -1.79
CA ARG A 353 -15.22 10.63 -1.27
C ARG A 353 -13.93 10.62 -2.11
N GLY A 354 -13.54 9.47 -2.64
CA GLY A 354 -12.29 9.32 -3.39
C GLY A 354 -12.17 10.25 -4.59
N GLY A 355 -13.27 10.65 -5.24
CA GLY A 355 -13.24 11.61 -6.36
C GLY A 355 -12.80 13.01 -5.93
N VAL A 356 -13.37 13.52 -4.85
CA VAL A 356 -13.00 14.82 -4.29
C VAL A 356 -11.55 14.81 -3.82
N MET A 357 -11.11 13.75 -3.16
CA MET A 357 -9.75 13.60 -2.66
C MET A 357 -8.71 13.66 -3.78
N GLN A 358 -8.98 13.08 -4.95
CA GLN A 358 -8.08 13.15 -6.10
C GLN A 358 -7.81 14.58 -6.56
N PHE A 359 -8.82 15.44 -6.58
CA PHE A 359 -8.66 16.86 -6.95
C PHE A 359 -7.97 17.66 -5.84
N LEU A 360 -8.29 17.40 -4.56
CA LEU A 360 -7.57 18.00 -3.44
C LEU A 360 -6.06 17.69 -3.50
N PHE A 361 -5.70 16.44 -3.78
CA PHE A 361 -4.32 16.04 -4.01
C PHE A 361 -3.70 16.73 -5.23
N GLY A 362 -4.44 16.83 -6.34
CA GLY A 362 -3.98 17.51 -7.55
C GLY A 362 -3.71 19.01 -7.34
N TYR A 363 -4.51 19.68 -6.52
CA TYR A 363 -4.33 21.08 -6.13
C TYR A 363 -3.31 21.29 -5.01
N GLY A 364 -2.79 20.21 -4.40
CA GLY A 364 -1.89 20.30 -3.24
C GLY A 364 -2.56 20.86 -1.99
N MET A 365 -3.87 20.71 -1.88
CA MET A 365 -4.67 21.15 -0.73
C MET A 365 -4.55 20.16 0.42
N PHE A 366 -3.35 20.05 0.99
CA PHE A 366 -3.04 19.15 2.10
C PHE A 366 -3.13 19.84 3.47
N SER A 367 -3.53 21.12 3.49
CA SER A 367 -3.53 21.94 4.70
C SER A 367 -4.62 21.59 5.71
N ASP A 368 -5.61 20.82 5.30
CA ASP A 368 -6.69 20.35 6.16
C ASP A 368 -6.21 19.19 7.05
N ILE A 369 -5.35 19.54 8.03
CA ILE A 369 -4.80 18.60 9.02
C ILE A 369 -5.79 18.36 10.15
N TRP A 370 -6.67 19.31 10.41
CA TRP A 370 -7.60 19.25 11.53
C TRP A 370 -8.72 18.22 11.32
N ALA A 371 -9.23 18.09 10.08
CA ALA A 371 -10.27 17.14 9.78
C ALA A 371 -9.84 15.68 10.05
N PRO A 372 -8.67 15.19 9.53
CA PRO A 372 -8.16 13.88 9.89
C PRO A 372 -7.91 13.67 11.39
N LEU A 373 -7.41 14.69 12.11
CA LEU A 373 -7.21 14.60 13.56
C LEU A 373 -8.54 14.52 14.31
N ALA A 374 -9.51 15.36 13.94
CA ALA A 374 -10.87 15.30 14.50
C ALA A 374 -11.52 13.96 14.23
N GLU A 375 -11.34 13.41 13.02
CA GLU A 375 -11.84 12.09 12.61
C GLU A 375 -11.26 10.98 13.51
N ILE A 376 -9.94 11.00 13.83
CA ILE A 376 -9.33 10.05 14.79
C ILE A 376 -10.00 10.17 16.16
N VAL A 377 -10.08 11.40 16.70
CA VAL A 377 -10.61 11.64 18.06
C VAL A 377 -12.05 11.19 18.15
N ILE A 378 -12.89 11.57 17.16
CA ILE A 378 -14.31 11.19 17.12
C ILE A 378 -14.45 9.68 16.99
N ASN A 379 -13.74 9.07 16.05
CA ASN A 379 -13.79 7.61 15.81
C ASN A 379 -13.43 6.83 17.06
N LEU A 380 -12.28 7.12 17.68
CA LEU A 380 -11.84 6.42 18.89
C LEU A 380 -12.76 6.68 20.07
N SER A 381 -13.20 7.93 20.27
CA SER A 381 -14.10 8.27 21.39
C SER A 381 -15.46 7.59 21.24
N VAL A 382 -16.04 7.60 20.06
CA VAL A 382 -17.32 6.94 19.78
C VAL A 382 -17.17 5.43 19.90
N ALA A 383 -16.11 4.84 19.32
CA ALA A 383 -15.89 3.40 19.38
C ALA A 383 -15.66 2.91 20.82
N ILE A 384 -14.91 3.65 21.65
CA ILE A 384 -14.71 3.32 23.07
C ILE A 384 -16.03 3.49 23.84
N ALA A 385 -16.77 4.56 23.64
CA ALA A 385 -18.03 4.81 24.33
C ALA A 385 -19.10 3.77 23.96
N CYS A 386 -19.23 3.43 22.68
CA CYS A 386 -20.17 2.41 22.20
C CYS A 386 -19.75 1.02 22.65
N GLY A 387 -18.46 0.67 22.53
CA GLY A 387 -17.94 -0.60 22.99
C GLY A 387 -18.12 -0.82 24.48
N ALA A 388 -17.87 0.20 25.30
CA ALA A 388 -18.08 0.13 26.75
C ALA A 388 -19.55 0.01 27.17
N LYS A 389 -20.48 0.55 26.36
CA LYS A 389 -21.93 0.57 26.68
C LYS A 389 -22.71 -0.60 26.10
N TRP A 390 -22.40 -1.00 24.90
CA TRP A 390 -23.19 -1.98 24.12
C TRP A 390 -22.41 -3.23 23.69
N GLY A 391 -21.11 -3.22 23.85
CA GLY A 391 -20.21 -4.26 23.35
C GLY A 391 -19.84 -4.03 21.90
N LEU A 392 -20.67 -4.40 20.96
CA LEU A 392 -20.35 -4.29 19.53
C LEU A 392 -21.14 -3.16 18.89
#